data_d3fbdbd40f494f4df1dd00fb5db9421e
#
_entry.id   d3fbdbd40f494f4df1dd00fb5db9421e
#
_cell.length_a   1.000
_cell.length_b   1.000
_cell.length_c   1.000
_cell.angle_alpha   90.00
_cell.angle_beta   90.00
_cell.angle_gamma   90.00
#
_symmetry.space_group_name_H-M   'P 1'
#
loop_
_entity.id
_entity.type
_entity.pdbx_description
1 polymer ?
#
loop_
_entity_poly.entity_id
_entity_poly.type
_entity_poly.pdbx_seq_one_letter_code
_entity_poly.pdbx_strand_id
1 'polypeptide(L)'
;MANVKMTVASNFWRIGWLFWRGGFGILVLGMLAGCSSTPEANRSDLRDPYETTNRKIFAFNMGVDNYVLEPVADGYRSNVPDAGRHAIDNHLDWAGLPSTALNSTIQGDLENAALATIHFAINGLTLGFADLTENPGAVEKRDFGQTLARANVPEGHYLMVPLLGAHTGRDLTGRVVDSLTNPLAFFQAGNVGSAMRTAQIPTRAVAFRANNFDNINDIKYNSIDSYARTRSLYYQMRAGALRDRRSKDQAPTTTEDQFDAFFDESAK
;
A
#
# COMPACT_ATOMS: atom_id res chain seq x y z
N MET A 1 7.42 17.79 -52.86
CA MET A 1 7.97 18.49 -51.69
C MET A 1 7.05 18.38 -50.44
N ALA A 2 6.45 17.20 -50.16
CA ALA A 2 5.46 17.05 -49.09
C ALA A 2 5.86 16.02 -47.97
N ASN A 3 7.03 15.37 -48.06
CA ASN A 3 7.39 14.29 -47.13
C ASN A 3 8.43 14.63 -46.04
N VAL A 4 8.92 15.87 -45.95
CA VAL A 4 9.96 16.25 -44.97
C VAL A 4 9.36 16.81 -43.65
N LYS A 5 8.11 17.31 -43.68
CA LYS A 5 7.50 17.93 -42.47
C LYS A 5 6.90 16.94 -41.47
N MET A 6 6.67 15.69 -41.83
CA MET A 6 6.06 14.71 -40.90
C MET A 6 7.08 14.02 -39.98
N THR A 7 8.37 13.97 -40.33
CA THR A 7 9.41 13.26 -39.59
C THR A 7 9.94 14.08 -38.42
N VAL A 8 9.87 15.40 -38.46
CA VAL A 8 10.39 16.29 -37.41
C VAL A 8 9.45 16.35 -36.20
N ALA A 9 8.14 16.30 -36.43
CA ALA A 9 7.15 16.36 -35.34
C ALA A 9 7.13 15.09 -34.46
N SER A 10 7.39 13.92 -35.04
CA SER A 10 7.40 12.65 -34.27
C SER A 10 8.61 12.50 -33.34
N ASN A 11 9.74 13.12 -33.65
CA ASN A 11 10.94 13.06 -32.82
C ASN A 11 10.91 14.04 -31.64
N PHE A 12 10.19 15.16 -31.77
CA PHE A 12 10.08 16.13 -30.67
C PHE A 12 9.28 15.58 -29.47
N TRP A 13 8.25 14.78 -29.74
CA TRP A 13 7.44 14.12 -28.68
C TRP A 13 8.21 12.99 -27.98
N ARG A 14 9.06 12.26 -28.72
CA ARG A 14 9.87 11.17 -28.12
C ARG A 14 10.98 11.69 -27.22
N ILE A 15 11.55 12.85 -27.52
CA ILE A 15 12.61 13.47 -26.70
C ILE A 15 12.01 14.08 -25.43
N GLY A 16 10.88 14.74 -25.48
CA GLY A 16 10.16 15.27 -24.30
C GLY A 16 9.77 14.15 -23.31
N TRP A 17 9.39 12.98 -23.82
CA TRP A 17 8.97 11.84 -23.00
C TRP A 17 10.15 11.16 -22.27
N LEU A 18 11.34 11.15 -22.88
CA LEU A 18 12.58 10.66 -22.28
C LEU A 18 13.09 11.59 -21.16
N PHE A 19 12.97 12.89 -21.35
CA PHE A 19 13.36 13.88 -20.32
C PHE A 19 12.43 13.84 -19.11
N TRP A 20 11.14 13.59 -19.29
CA TRP A 20 10.20 13.50 -18.16
C TRP A 20 10.38 12.20 -17.35
N ARG A 21 10.68 11.06 -18.00
CA ARG A 21 10.95 9.79 -17.30
C ARG A 21 12.29 9.79 -16.56
N GLY A 22 13.30 10.45 -17.10
CA GLY A 22 14.61 10.63 -16.44
C GLY A 22 14.57 11.67 -15.32
N GLY A 23 13.88 12.78 -15.52
CA GLY A 23 13.78 13.88 -14.55
C GLY A 23 13.04 13.49 -13.27
N PHE A 24 11.97 12.68 -13.37
CA PHE A 24 11.21 12.24 -12.21
C PHE A 24 11.99 11.23 -11.36
N GLY A 25 12.72 10.32 -11.99
CA GLY A 25 13.63 9.38 -11.31
C GLY A 25 14.77 10.06 -10.56
N ILE A 26 15.36 11.09 -11.16
CA ILE A 26 16.46 11.87 -10.54
C ILE A 26 15.93 12.75 -9.41
N LEU A 27 14.71 13.30 -9.52
CA LEU A 27 14.10 14.10 -8.47
C LEU A 27 13.76 13.25 -7.24
N VAL A 28 13.31 12.02 -7.42
CA VAL A 28 13.03 11.07 -6.31
C VAL A 28 14.35 10.60 -5.66
N LEU A 29 15.39 10.31 -6.43
CA LEU A 29 16.72 9.99 -5.88
C LEU A 29 17.37 11.19 -5.18
N GLY A 30 17.20 12.40 -5.68
CA GLY A 30 17.71 13.63 -5.07
C GLY A 30 17.05 13.95 -3.73
N MET A 31 15.78 13.62 -3.55
CA MET A 31 15.09 13.76 -2.27
C MET A 31 15.56 12.75 -1.20
N LEU A 32 16.04 11.59 -1.61
CA LEU A 32 16.61 10.58 -0.69
C LEU A 32 18.00 10.96 -0.19
N ALA A 33 18.79 11.71 -0.96
CA ALA A 33 20.12 12.17 -0.58
C ALA A 33 20.11 13.42 0.34
N GLY A 34 19.01 14.19 0.39
CA GLY A 34 18.89 15.40 1.19
C GLY A 34 18.55 15.22 2.67
N CYS A 35 18.33 13.99 3.14
CA CYS A 35 17.85 13.71 4.50
C CYS A 35 18.95 13.45 5.54
N SER A 36 20.16 13.99 5.39
CA SER A 36 21.15 14.00 6.47
C SER A 36 21.03 15.25 7.36
N SER A 37 19.83 15.57 7.84
CA SER A 37 19.70 16.55 8.92
C SER A 37 20.07 15.88 10.24
N THR A 38 21.05 16.47 10.94
CA THR A 38 21.47 16.10 12.29
C THR A 38 20.24 16.00 13.21
N PRO A 39 20.14 14.93 13.99
CA PRO A 39 19.00 14.74 14.87
C PRO A 39 18.91 15.81 15.94
N GLU A 40 17.79 16.50 16.05
CA GLU A 40 17.53 17.40 17.20
C GLU A 40 17.47 16.63 18.52
N ALA A 41 18.15 17.16 19.55
CA ALA A 41 18.43 16.47 20.82
C ALA A 41 17.21 16.28 21.77
N ASN A 42 16.00 16.68 21.35
CA ASN A 42 14.80 16.63 22.20
C ASN A 42 13.72 15.73 21.59
N ARG A 43 13.93 14.40 21.60
CA ARG A 43 13.02 13.45 20.97
C ARG A 43 12.28 12.58 21.95
N SER A 44 10.97 12.53 21.77
CA SER A 44 10.06 11.68 22.53
C SER A 44 10.00 10.22 22.03
N ASP A 45 10.44 9.92 20.80
CA ASP A 45 10.40 8.57 20.24
C ASP A 45 11.67 8.26 19.41
N LEU A 46 12.45 7.29 19.86
CA LEU A 46 13.68 6.84 19.18
C LEU A 46 13.41 6.23 17.80
N ARG A 47 12.18 5.79 17.52
CA ARG A 47 11.79 5.23 16.22
C ARG A 47 11.52 6.30 15.18
N ASP A 48 11.30 7.55 15.61
CA ASP A 48 11.02 8.69 14.73
C ASP A 48 12.07 9.80 14.87
N PRO A 49 13.31 9.56 14.47
CA PRO A 49 14.39 10.54 14.57
C PRO A 49 14.18 11.74 13.64
N TYR A 50 13.28 11.66 12.68
CA TYR A 50 12.99 12.70 11.69
C TYR A 50 11.64 13.39 11.94
N GLU A 51 11.12 13.36 13.18
CA GLU A 51 9.79 13.87 13.52
C GLU A 51 9.50 15.27 12.96
N THR A 52 10.45 16.20 13.10
CA THR A 52 10.29 17.57 12.60
C THR A 52 10.05 17.62 11.09
N THR A 53 10.79 16.82 10.32
CA THR A 53 10.63 16.72 8.85
C THR A 53 9.36 15.95 8.51
N ASN A 54 9.11 14.85 9.19
CA ASN A 54 7.93 14.01 8.99
C ASN A 54 6.63 14.80 9.24
N ARG A 55 6.59 15.66 10.26
CA ARG A 55 5.44 16.56 10.52
C ARG A 55 5.20 17.57 9.40
N LYS A 56 6.25 18.10 8.78
CA LYS A 56 6.11 19.01 7.63
C LYS A 56 5.53 18.28 6.42
N ILE A 57 6.02 17.07 6.14
CA ILE A 57 5.50 16.24 5.05
C ILE A 57 4.07 15.78 5.35
N PHE A 58 3.76 15.46 6.61
CA PHE A 58 2.40 15.14 7.03
C PHE A 58 1.45 16.32 6.80
N ALA A 59 1.85 17.53 7.17
CA ALA A 59 1.05 18.73 6.90
C ALA A 59 0.82 18.97 5.40
N PHE A 60 1.84 18.71 4.56
CA PHE A 60 1.69 18.73 3.11
C PHE A 60 0.67 17.67 2.63
N ASN A 61 0.79 16.43 3.10
CA ASN A 61 -0.13 15.35 2.75
C ASN A 61 -1.57 15.68 3.18
N MET A 62 -1.74 16.27 4.38
CA MET A 62 -3.05 16.73 4.85
C MET A 62 -3.61 17.85 3.98
N GLY A 63 -2.76 18.77 3.50
CA GLY A 63 -3.17 19.78 2.53
C GLY A 63 -3.68 19.18 1.23
N VAL A 64 -2.95 18.20 0.67
CA VAL A 64 -3.40 17.48 -0.53
C VAL A 64 -4.70 16.70 -0.27
N ASP A 65 -4.85 16.08 0.90
CA ASP A 65 -6.08 15.41 1.27
C ASP A 65 -7.26 16.40 1.32
N ASN A 66 -7.11 17.51 2.03
CA ASN A 66 -8.18 18.51 2.20
C ASN A 66 -8.68 19.09 0.88
N TYR A 67 -7.75 19.42 -0.01
CA TYR A 67 -8.09 20.15 -1.24
C TYR A 67 -8.37 19.25 -2.43
N VAL A 68 -7.94 17.99 -2.39
CA VAL A 68 -8.04 17.08 -3.54
C VAL A 68 -8.67 15.75 -3.16
N LEU A 69 -8.03 14.95 -2.26
CA LEU A 69 -8.47 13.58 -2.05
C LEU A 69 -9.82 13.48 -1.33
N GLU A 70 -10.03 14.28 -0.30
CA GLU A 70 -11.31 14.28 0.45
C GLU A 70 -12.50 14.65 -0.44
N PRO A 71 -12.52 15.79 -1.17
CA PRO A 71 -13.66 16.12 -2.02
C PRO A 71 -13.85 15.16 -3.18
N VAL A 72 -12.77 14.61 -3.77
CA VAL A 72 -12.87 13.59 -4.83
C VAL A 72 -13.41 12.28 -4.26
N ALA A 73 -12.97 11.84 -3.08
CA ALA A 73 -13.46 10.62 -2.44
C ALA A 73 -14.93 10.75 -2.00
N ASP A 74 -15.34 11.93 -1.53
CA ASP A 74 -16.73 12.20 -1.19
C ASP A 74 -17.62 12.15 -2.44
N GLY A 75 -17.20 12.81 -3.52
CA GLY A 75 -17.86 12.72 -4.82
C GLY A 75 -17.92 11.29 -5.37
N TYR A 76 -16.86 10.50 -5.21
CA TYR A 76 -16.82 9.10 -5.57
C TYR A 76 -17.83 8.27 -4.77
N ARG A 77 -17.89 8.44 -3.45
CA ARG A 77 -18.87 7.76 -2.59
C ARG A 77 -20.31 8.09 -2.93
N SER A 78 -20.57 9.36 -3.24
CA SER A 78 -21.92 9.87 -3.50
C SER A 78 -22.47 9.49 -4.86
N ASN A 79 -21.61 9.36 -5.87
CA ASN A 79 -22.04 9.18 -7.27
C ASN A 79 -21.80 7.76 -7.81
N VAL A 80 -20.86 6.98 -7.23
CA VAL A 80 -20.58 5.62 -7.69
C VAL A 80 -21.35 4.64 -6.81
N PRO A 81 -22.27 3.83 -7.36
CA PRO A 81 -22.98 2.79 -6.64
C PRO A 81 -22.05 1.79 -5.96
N ASP A 82 -22.51 1.19 -4.85
CA ASP A 82 -21.71 0.22 -4.07
C ASP A 82 -21.13 -0.90 -4.95
N ALA A 83 -21.95 -1.48 -5.84
CA ALA A 83 -21.48 -2.51 -6.77
C ALA A 83 -20.31 -2.06 -7.64
N GLY A 84 -20.32 -0.80 -8.11
CA GLY A 84 -19.22 -0.22 -8.88
C GLY A 84 -17.96 -0.02 -8.04
N ARG A 85 -18.12 0.42 -6.78
CA ARG A 85 -17.01 0.60 -5.84
C ARG A 85 -16.38 -0.76 -5.49
N HIS A 86 -17.19 -1.77 -5.20
CA HIS A 86 -16.71 -3.14 -4.97
C HIS A 86 -15.99 -3.72 -6.19
N ALA A 87 -16.48 -3.48 -7.41
CA ALA A 87 -15.80 -3.93 -8.61
C ALA A 87 -14.40 -3.30 -8.76
N ILE A 88 -14.27 -2.00 -8.43
CA ILE A 88 -12.98 -1.31 -8.46
C ILE A 88 -12.04 -1.87 -7.37
N ASP A 89 -12.54 -2.07 -6.15
CA ASP A 89 -11.76 -2.63 -5.04
C ASP A 89 -11.27 -4.05 -5.38
N ASN A 90 -12.15 -4.90 -5.93
CA ASN A 90 -11.79 -6.25 -6.39
C ASN A 90 -10.69 -6.22 -7.44
N HIS A 91 -10.77 -5.31 -8.43
CA HIS A 91 -9.72 -5.14 -9.44
C HIS A 91 -8.38 -4.72 -8.82
N LEU A 92 -8.40 -3.78 -7.88
CA LEU A 92 -7.19 -3.31 -7.18
C LEU A 92 -6.55 -4.41 -6.33
N ASP A 93 -7.36 -5.22 -5.68
CA ASP A 93 -6.92 -6.36 -4.89
C ASP A 93 -6.39 -7.49 -5.76
N TRP A 94 -7.10 -7.85 -6.83
CA TRP A 94 -6.66 -8.82 -7.83
C TRP A 94 -5.29 -8.49 -8.41
N ALA A 95 -5.05 -7.21 -8.73
CA ALA A 95 -3.76 -6.77 -9.26
C ALA A 95 -2.60 -6.93 -8.25
N GLY A 96 -2.88 -7.08 -6.95
CA GLY A 96 -1.92 -7.35 -5.89
C GLY A 96 -1.63 -8.84 -5.66
N LEU A 97 -2.48 -9.75 -6.14
CA LEU A 97 -2.37 -11.19 -5.86
C LEU A 97 -1.04 -11.83 -6.30
N PRO A 98 -0.44 -11.48 -7.46
CA PRO A 98 0.86 -12.04 -7.84
C PRO A 98 1.99 -11.68 -6.87
N SER A 99 2.00 -10.43 -6.35
CA SER A 99 2.96 -10.05 -5.31
C SER A 99 2.70 -10.84 -4.03
N THR A 100 1.43 -11.01 -3.64
CA THR A 100 1.04 -11.84 -2.49
C THR A 100 1.49 -13.30 -2.67
N ALA A 101 1.27 -13.92 -3.83
CA ALA A 101 1.68 -15.29 -4.11
C ALA A 101 3.20 -15.47 -4.01
N LEU A 102 3.96 -14.54 -4.61
CA LEU A 102 5.42 -14.54 -4.55
C LEU A 102 5.93 -14.39 -3.11
N ASN A 103 5.41 -13.41 -2.38
CA ASN A 103 5.82 -13.17 -1.00
C ASN A 103 5.43 -14.34 -0.08
N SER A 104 4.24 -14.92 -0.26
CA SER A 104 3.82 -16.12 0.48
C SER A 104 4.75 -17.31 0.22
N THR A 105 5.15 -17.52 -1.03
CA THR A 105 6.11 -18.56 -1.39
C THR A 105 7.45 -18.36 -0.69
N ILE A 106 8.01 -17.17 -0.74
CA ILE A 106 9.30 -16.84 -0.10
C ILE A 106 9.19 -16.97 1.43
N GLN A 107 8.03 -16.68 2.00
CA GLN A 107 7.74 -16.78 3.42
C GLN A 107 7.43 -18.21 3.89
N GLY A 108 7.39 -19.20 2.97
CA GLY A 108 7.10 -20.59 3.27
C GLY A 108 5.60 -20.91 3.48
N ASP A 109 4.71 -19.95 3.20
CA ASP A 109 3.26 -20.11 3.29
C ASP A 109 2.70 -20.55 1.92
N LEU A 110 2.92 -21.84 1.61
CA LEU A 110 2.55 -22.40 0.31
C LEU A 110 1.03 -22.49 0.11
N GLU A 111 0.27 -22.60 1.18
CA GLU A 111 -1.20 -22.61 1.13
C GLU A 111 -1.72 -21.25 0.65
N ASN A 112 -1.28 -20.16 1.29
CA ASN A 112 -1.67 -18.82 0.89
C ASN A 112 -1.13 -18.46 -0.51
N ALA A 113 0.06 -18.96 -0.88
CA ALA A 113 0.61 -18.78 -2.22
C ALA A 113 -0.26 -19.46 -3.30
N ALA A 114 -0.71 -20.69 -3.04
CA ALA A 114 -1.62 -21.42 -3.93
C ALA A 114 -2.98 -20.73 -4.04
N LEU A 115 -3.58 -20.34 -2.90
CA LEU A 115 -4.83 -19.57 -2.88
C LEU A 115 -4.72 -18.28 -3.68
N ALA A 116 -3.68 -17.49 -3.47
CA ALA A 116 -3.46 -16.23 -4.20
C ALA A 116 -3.32 -16.48 -5.72
N THR A 117 -2.64 -17.57 -6.12
CA THR A 117 -2.47 -17.93 -7.53
C THR A 117 -3.80 -18.34 -8.15
N ILE A 118 -4.59 -19.17 -7.46
CA ILE A 118 -5.91 -19.63 -7.93
C ILE A 118 -6.88 -18.43 -8.06
N HIS A 119 -6.95 -17.58 -7.03
CA HIS A 119 -7.78 -16.37 -7.07
C HIS A 119 -7.36 -15.43 -8.20
N PHE A 120 -6.04 -15.29 -8.45
CA PHE A 120 -5.55 -14.50 -9.56
C PHE A 120 -6.01 -15.06 -10.92
N ALA A 121 -5.93 -16.37 -11.09
CA ALA A 121 -6.31 -17.04 -12.34
C ALA A 121 -7.84 -16.97 -12.59
N ILE A 122 -8.65 -17.29 -11.57
CA ILE A 122 -10.11 -17.31 -11.69
C ILE A 122 -10.66 -15.90 -11.89
N ASN A 123 -10.28 -14.95 -11.03
CA ASN A 123 -10.77 -13.58 -11.11
C ASN A 123 -10.18 -12.84 -12.31
N GLY A 124 -9.07 -13.32 -12.88
CA GLY A 124 -8.48 -12.82 -14.11
C GLY A 124 -9.41 -12.92 -15.33
N LEU A 125 -10.41 -13.82 -15.33
CA LEU A 125 -11.43 -13.92 -16.36
C LEU A 125 -12.27 -12.63 -16.49
N THR A 126 -12.40 -11.88 -15.42
CA THR A 126 -13.08 -10.58 -15.35
C THR A 126 -12.11 -9.42 -15.18
N LEU A 127 -10.79 -9.64 -15.35
CA LEU A 127 -9.74 -8.69 -14.99
C LEU A 127 -9.84 -8.24 -13.50
N GLY A 128 -10.36 -9.10 -12.64
CA GLY A 128 -10.55 -8.85 -11.23
C GLY A 128 -11.75 -7.98 -10.87
N PHE A 129 -12.55 -7.51 -11.82
CA PHE A 129 -13.72 -6.68 -11.50
C PHE A 129 -14.83 -7.44 -10.77
N ALA A 130 -14.91 -8.76 -10.94
CA ALA A 130 -15.76 -9.62 -10.13
C ALA A 130 -14.91 -10.65 -9.39
N ASP A 131 -15.24 -10.89 -8.13
CA ASP A 131 -14.70 -12.03 -7.40
C ASP A 131 -15.57 -13.25 -7.70
N LEU A 132 -15.00 -14.20 -8.41
CA LEU A 132 -15.66 -15.45 -8.85
C LEU A 132 -15.31 -16.63 -7.93
N THR A 133 -14.61 -16.37 -6.83
CA THR A 133 -14.19 -17.41 -5.87
C THR A 133 -15.27 -17.62 -4.80
N GLU A 134 -15.40 -18.84 -4.32
CA GLU A 134 -16.42 -19.21 -3.29
C GLU A 134 -16.11 -18.58 -1.92
N ASN A 135 -14.84 -18.20 -1.67
CA ASN A 135 -14.41 -17.69 -0.39
C ASN A 135 -13.61 -16.38 -0.58
N PRO A 136 -14.30 -15.27 -0.88
CA PRO A 136 -13.64 -13.97 -0.97
C PRO A 136 -12.97 -13.62 0.37
N GLY A 137 -11.72 -13.21 0.31
CA GLY A 137 -10.96 -12.88 1.53
C GLY A 137 -10.21 -14.05 2.17
N ALA A 138 -10.23 -15.26 1.58
CA ALA A 138 -9.40 -16.38 2.03
C ALA A 138 -7.90 -16.11 1.89
N VAL A 139 -7.51 -15.22 0.96
CA VAL A 139 -6.12 -14.86 0.70
C VAL A 139 -5.65 -13.80 1.69
N GLU A 140 -4.62 -14.11 2.46
CA GLU A 140 -3.97 -13.14 3.33
C GLU A 140 -2.97 -12.30 2.53
N LYS A 141 -3.13 -10.96 2.56
CA LYS A 141 -2.25 -10.05 1.84
C LYS A 141 -0.83 -10.13 2.41
N ARG A 142 0.14 -10.47 1.56
CA ARG A 142 1.56 -10.52 1.90
C ARG A 142 2.35 -9.53 1.05
N ASP A 143 3.26 -8.81 1.69
CA ASP A 143 4.16 -7.84 1.05
C ASP A 143 5.63 -8.17 1.29
N PHE A 144 6.51 -7.59 0.49
CA PHE A 144 7.95 -7.83 0.60
C PHE A 144 8.56 -7.21 1.87
N GLY A 145 7.93 -6.18 2.45
CA GLY A 145 8.32 -5.66 3.77
C GLY A 145 8.13 -6.69 4.89
N GLN A 146 7.06 -7.52 4.81
CA GLN A 146 6.86 -8.68 5.71
C GLN A 146 7.90 -9.76 5.43
N THR A 147 8.23 -10.03 4.17
CA THR A 147 9.30 -10.98 3.78
C THR A 147 10.65 -10.56 4.37
N LEU A 148 11.00 -9.29 4.28
CA LEU A 148 12.21 -8.75 4.90
C LEU A 148 12.18 -8.85 6.43
N ALA A 149 11.00 -8.64 7.06
CA ALA A 149 10.84 -8.80 8.50
C ALA A 149 11.10 -10.25 8.96
N ARG A 150 10.60 -11.24 8.22
CA ARG A 150 10.88 -12.67 8.49
C ARG A 150 12.34 -13.04 8.29
N ALA A 151 13.05 -12.32 7.41
CA ALA A 151 14.50 -12.42 7.23
C ALA A 151 15.29 -11.63 8.30
N ASN A 152 14.64 -11.15 9.37
CA ASN A 152 15.23 -10.35 10.45
C ASN A 152 15.86 -9.02 9.98
N VAL A 153 15.43 -8.47 8.85
CA VAL A 153 15.86 -7.13 8.44
C VAL A 153 15.23 -6.09 9.39
N PRO A 154 16.02 -5.21 10.00
CA PRO A 154 15.51 -4.19 10.91
C PRO A 154 14.43 -3.32 10.27
N GLU A 155 13.45 -2.88 11.03
CA GLU A 155 12.35 -2.04 10.56
C GLU A 155 12.84 -0.70 10.01
N GLY A 156 13.89 -0.16 10.63
CA GLY A 156 14.40 1.18 10.32
C GLY A 156 13.56 2.28 10.96
N HIS A 157 13.89 3.52 10.60
CA HIS A 157 13.21 4.70 11.12
C HIS A 157 11.84 4.92 10.46
N TYR A 158 10.95 5.55 11.21
CA TYR A 158 9.69 6.04 10.68
C TYR A 158 9.93 7.18 9.68
N LEU A 159 9.24 7.11 8.55
CA LEU A 159 9.31 8.07 7.46
C LEU A 159 7.91 8.46 7.01
N MET A 160 7.63 9.73 6.98
CA MET A 160 6.44 10.25 6.30
C MET A 160 6.82 10.57 4.86
N VAL A 161 6.21 9.88 3.90
CA VAL A 161 6.54 10.03 2.47
C VAL A 161 5.49 10.92 1.80
N PRO A 162 5.89 11.90 0.98
CA PRO A 162 4.94 12.73 0.23
C PRO A 162 3.99 11.87 -0.60
N LEU A 163 2.69 12.10 -0.47
CA LEU A 163 1.58 11.40 -1.13
C LEU A 163 1.41 9.91 -0.78
N LEU A 164 2.47 9.24 -0.29
CA LEU A 164 2.40 7.82 0.08
C LEU A 164 2.07 7.61 1.56
N GLY A 165 2.28 8.62 2.41
CA GLY A 165 1.95 8.55 3.82
C GLY A 165 3.02 7.86 4.69
N ALA A 166 2.59 7.19 5.76
CA ALA A 166 3.43 6.59 6.79
C ALA A 166 4.12 5.30 6.32
N HIS A 167 5.43 5.21 6.49
CA HIS A 167 6.26 4.05 6.16
C HIS A 167 7.43 3.93 7.15
N THR A 168 8.08 2.77 7.14
CA THR A 168 9.45 2.60 7.65
C THR A 168 10.40 2.31 6.50
N GLY A 169 11.72 2.35 6.75
CA GLY A 169 12.71 2.06 5.70
C GLY A 169 12.51 0.68 5.06
N ARG A 170 12.27 -0.36 5.89
CA ARG A 170 11.98 -1.72 5.42
C ARG A 170 10.71 -1.78 4.59
N ASP A 171 9.65 -1.14 5.05
CA ASP A 171 8.34 -1.16 4.41
C ASP A 171 8.36 -0.42 3.05
N LEU A 172 9.04 0.71 2.99
CA LEU A 172 9.21 1.46 1.75
C LEU A 172 10.01 0.67 0.72
N THR A 173 11.09 -0.01 1.15
CA THR A 173 11.85 -0.92 0.28
C THR A 173 10.97 -2.05 -0.23
N GLY A 174 10.19 -2.67 0.65
CA GLY A 174 9.22 -3.70 0.28
C GLY A 174 8.24 -3.22 -0.77
N ARG A 175 7.65 -2.06 -0.58
CA ARG A 175 6.70 -1.47 -1.54
C ARG A 175 7.32 -1.23 -2.93
N VAL A 176 8.59 -0.80 -2.98
CA VAL A 176 9.30 -0.66 -4.26
C VAL A 176 9.44 -2.00 -4.97
N VAL A 177 9.85 -3.05 -4.25
CA VAL A 177 9.97 -4.41 -4.82
C VAL A 177 8.61 -4.94 -5.28
N ASP A 178 7.56 -4.80 -4.46
CA ASP A 178 6.21 -5.24 -4.80
C ASP A 178 5.66 -4.52 -6.05
N SER A 179 6.03 -3.26 -6.25
CA SER A 179 5.65 -2.52 -7.47
C SER A 179 6.22 -3.11 -8.75
N LEU A 180 7.36 -3.78 -8.66
CA LEU A 180 8.02 -4.46 -9.79
C LEU A 180 7.37 -5.81 -10.11
N THR A 181 6.67 -6.42 -9.17
CA THR A 181 5.98 -7.71 -9.34
C THR A 181 4.53 -7.55 -9.79
N ASN A 182 4.03 -6.33 -9.93
CA ASN A 182 2.69 -6.07 -10.43
C ASN A 182 2.58 -6.52 -11.90
N PRO A 183 1.68 -7.47 -12.24
CA PRO A 183 1.53 -8.00 -13.58
C PRO A 183 1.19 -6.91 -14.60
N LEU A 184 0.46 -5.88 -14.22
CA LEU A 184 0.16 -4.74 -15.10
C LEU A 184 1.43 -3.97 -15.49
N ALA A 185 2.56 -4.15 -14.77
CA ALA A 185 3.83 -3.58 -15.17
C ALA A 185 4.41 -4.28 -16.41
N PHE A 186 4.08 -5.56 -16.63
CA PHE A 186 4.60 -6.37 -17.73
C PHE A 186 3.64 -6.44 -18.93
N PHE A 187 2.34 -6.22 -18.73
CA PHE A 187 1.37 -6.16 -19.82
C PHE A 187 1.54 -4.84 -20.59
N GLN A 188 2.44 -4.83 -21.56
CA GLN A 188 2.60 -3.74 -22.53
C GLN A 188 1.60 -3.90 -23.69
N ALA A 189 0.37 -4.29 -23.43
CA ALA A 189 -0.65 -4.47 -24.45
C ALA A 189 -1.23 -3.12 -24.88
N GLY A 190 -0.48 -2.37 -25.68
CA GLY A 190 -0.95 -1.17 -26.37
C GLY A 190 -1.38 -0.01 -25.46
N ASN A 191 -2.17 0.91 -26.00
CA ASN A 191 -2.62 2.13 -25.32
C ASN A 191 -3.52 1.84 -24.09
N VAL A 192 -4.27 0.74 -24.10
CA VAL A 192 -5.20 0.38 -23.02
C VAL A 192 -4.43 -0.04 -21.77
N GLY A 193 -3.43 -0.94 -21.88
CA GLY A 193 -2.65 -1.39 -20.75
C GLY A 193 -1.85 -0.25 -20.09
N SER A 194 -1.33 0.69 -20.88
CA SER A 194 -0.64 1.87 -20.36
C SER A 194 -1.60 2.82 -19.64
N ALA A 195 -2.82 3.01 -20.15
CA ALA A 195 -3.85 3.83 -19.52
C ALA A 195 -4.31 3.23 -18.18
N MET A 196 -4.59 1.91 -18.14
CA MET A 196 -4.97 1.22 -16.91
C MET A 196 -3.90 1.35 -15.82
N ARG A 197 -2.62 1.19 -16.17
CA ARG A 197 -1.51 1.33 -15.24
C ARG A 197 -1.36 2.75 -14.70
N THR A 198 -1.54 3.76 -15.54
CA THR A 198 -1.46 5.17 -15.13
C THR A 198 -2.63 5.54 -14.23
N ALA A 199 -3.82 5.01 -14.51
CA ALA A 199 -5.01 5.25 -13.70
C ALA A 199 -5.01 4.50 -12.35
N GLN A 200 -4.27 3.40 -12.23
CA GLN A 200 -4.31 2.54 -11.05
C GLN A 200 -3.87 3.26 -9.76
N ILE A 201 -2.82 4.11 -9.83
CA ILE A 201 -2.31 4.83 -8.64
C ILE A 201 -3.34 5.82 -8.10
N PRO A 202 -3.87 6.77 -8.91
CA PRO A 202 -4.88 7.70 -8.42
C PRO A 202 -6.19 6.99 -8.03
N THR A 203 -6.62 5.97 -8.77
CA THR A 203 -7.81 5.18 -8.42
C THR A 203 -7.65 4.52 -7.06
N ARG A 204 -6.50 3.89 -6.79
CA ARG A 204 -6.20 3.29 -5.48
C ARG A 204 -6.21 4.32 -4.35
N ALA A 205 -5.69 5.51 -4.58
CA ALA A 205 -5.69 6.59 -3.58
C ALA A 205 -7.12 7.05 -3.27
N VAL A 206 -7.95 7.27 -4.29
CA VAL A 206 -9.36 7.68 -4.13
C VAL A 206 -10.18 6.57 -3.47
N ALA A 207 -10.07 5.32 -3.93
CA ALA A 207 -10.79 4.19 -3.36
C ALA A 207 -10.39 3.97 -1.88
N PHE A 208 -9.09 4.00 -1.57
CA PHE A 208 -8.61 3.90 -0.19
C PHE A 208 -9.16 5.02 0.69
N ARG A 209 -9.12 6.28 0.21
CA ARG A 209 -9.65 7.43 0.94
C ARG A 209 -11.16 7.32 1.16
N ALA A 210 -11.90 6.85 0.15
CA ALA A 210 -13.34 6.64 0.20
C ALA A 210 -13.72 5.52 1.18
N ASN A 211 -13.04 4.38 1.14
CA ASN A 211 -13.30 3.23 2.01
C ASN A 211 -12.94 3.51 3.48
N ASN A 212 -12.03 4.44 3.74
CA ASN A 212 -11.61 4.85 5.08
C ASN A 212 -12.05 6.28 5.43
N PHE A 213 -13.13 6.78 4.79
CA PHE A 213 -13.52 8.18 4.86
C PHE A 213 -13.71 8.68 6.29
N ASP A 214 -14.54 7.95 7.06
CA ASP A 214 -14.89 8.35 8.42
C ASP A 214 -13.71 8.17 9.39
N ASN A 215 -12.94 7.10 9.25
CA ASN A 215 -11.75 6.84 10.06
C ASN A 215 -10.66 7.91 9.84
N ILE A 216 -10.42 8.30 8.58
CA ILE A 216 -9.42 9.32 8.26
C ILE A 216 -9.89 10.69 8.76
N ASN A 217 -11.18 11.01 8.60
CA ASN A 217 -11.74 12.25 9.11
C ASN A 217 -11.70 12.30 10.64
N ASP A 218 -11.94 11.18 11.33
CA ASP A 218 -11.80 11.11 12.79
C ASP A 218 -10.37 11.38 13.25
N ILE A 219 -9.36 10.79 12.57
CA ILE A 219 -7.95 11.09 12.86
C ILE A 219 -7.65 12.56 12.61
N LYS A 220 -8.18 13.13 11.56
CA LYS A 220 -7.86 14.45 11.06
C LYS A 220 -8.48 15.56 11.89
N TYR A 221 -9.75 15.42 12.25
CA TYR A 221 -10.55 16.46 12.89
C TYR A 221 -10.77 16.26 14.39
N ASN A 222 -10.70 15.00 14.88
CA ASN A 222 -11.01 14.68 16.28
C ASN A 222 -9.77 14.28 17.09
N SER A 223 -8.55 14.38 16.53
CA SER A 223 -7.32 14.08 17.27
C SER A 223 -6.67 15.34 17.81
N ILE A 224 -6.15 15.30 19.03
CA ILE A 224 -5.30 16.34 19.59
C ILE A 224 -4.00 16.48 18.79
N ASP A 225 -3.41 15.34 18.38
CA ASP A 225 -2.24 15.27 17.51
C ASP A 225 -2.47 14.20 16.43
N SER A 226 -2.94 14.64 15.26
CA SER A 226 -3.24 13.76 14.12
C SER A 226 -2.00 13.03 13.58
N TYR A 227 -0.82 13.68 13.65
CA TYR A 227 0.44 13.06 13.25
C TYR A 227 0.82 11.90 14.19
N ALA A 228 0.82 12.13 15.50
CA ALA A 228 1.15 11.09 16.48
C ALA A 228 0.16 9.92 16.41
N ARG A 229 -1.13 10.20 16.23
CA ARG A 229 -2.16 9.17 16.05
C ARG A 229 -1.94 8.36 14.79
N THR A 230 -1.64 9.01 13.65
CA THR A 230 -1.30 8.33 12.38
C THR A 230 -0.09 7.42 12.53
N ARG A 231 1.00 7.90 13.20
CA ARG A 231 2.19 7.11 13.47
C ARG A 231 1.88 5.89 14.33
N SER A 232 1.10 6.07 15.38
CA SER A 232 0.68 4.97 16.28
C SER A 232 -0.12 3.91 15.54
N LEU A 233 -1.11 4.32 14.75
CA LEU A 233 -1.93 3.41 13.95
C LEU A 233 -1.09 2.65 12.91
N TYR A 234 -0.15 3.33 12.25
CA TYR A 234 0.76 2.66 11.33
C TYR A 234 1.50 1.51 12.00
N TYR A 235 2.12 1.73 13.16
CA TYR A 235 2.82 0.68 13.88
C TYR A 235 1.90 -0.46 14.33
N GLN A 236 0.68 -0.15 14.79
CA GLN A 236 -0.31 -1.16 15.17
C GLN A 236 -0.72 -2.03 13.98
N MET A 237 -1.00 -1.42 12.82
CA MET A 237 -1.34 -2.12 11.59
C MET A 237 -0.18 -3.01 11.10
N ARG A 238 1.06 -2.50 11.13
CA ARG A 238 2.24 -3.29 10.73
C ARG A 238 2.50 -4.45 11.71
N ALA A 239 2.38 -4.23 13.01
CA ALA A 239 2.49 -5.30 13.99
C ALA A 239 1.40 -6.37 13.77
N GLY A 240 0.19 -5.97 13.45
CA GLY A 240 -0.90 -6.89 13.08
C GLY A 240 -0.59 -7.71 11.83
N ALA A 241 -0.05 -7.06 10.79
CA ALA A 241 0.31 -7.72 9.53
C ALA A 241 1.51 -8.69 9.67
N LEU A 242 2.35 -8.52 10.68
CA LEU A 242 3.49 -9.41 10.95
C LEU A 242 3.13 -10.62 11.82
N ARG A 243 1.94 -10.63 12.44
CA ARG A 243 1.48 -11.79 13.21
C ARG A 243 1.12 -12.92 12.26
N ASP A 244 1.65 -14.11 12.52
CA ASP A 244 1.32 -15.29 11.73
C ASP A 244 -0.11 -15.76 12.03
N ARG A 245 -0.83 -16.20 10.99
CA ARG A 245 -2.18 -16.77 11.12
C ARG A 245 -2.16 -18.00 12.05
N ARG A 246 -1.10 -18.81 11.96
CA ARG A 246 -0.92 -19.99 12.82
C ARG A 246 -0.89 -19.67 14.33
N SER A 247 -0.40 -18.47 14.68
CA SER A 247 -0.45 -18.03 16.09
C SER A 247 -1.83 -17.55 16.52
N LYS A 248 -2.71 -17.22 15.57
CA LYS A 248 -4.12 -16.89 15.85
C LYS A 248 -4.96 -18.14 16.06
N ASP A 249 -4.68 -19.20 15.29
CA ASP A 249 -5.40 -20.49 15.42
C ASP A 249 -4.94 -21.29 16.66
N GLN A 250 -3.80 -20.92 17.24
CA GLN A 250 -3.27 -21.49 18.49
C GLN A 250 -3.56 -20.63 19.73
N ALA A 251 -4.05 -19.41 19.56
CA ALA A 251 -4.53 -18.65 20.70
C ALA A 251 -5.87 -19.24 21.16
N PRO A 252 -6.06 -19.48 22.48
CA PRO A 252 -7.33 -19.98 23.00
C PRO A 252 -8.45 -19.06 22.52
N THR A 253 -9.44 -19.65 21.88
CA THR A 253 -10.43 -18.96 21.03
C THR A 253 -11.49 -18.22 21.84
N THR A 254 -11.56 -18.47 23.13
CA THR A 254 -12.53 -17.80 24.02
C THR A 254 -11.94 -17.54 25.41
N THR A 255 -12.50 -16.56 26.08
CA THR A 255 -12.20 -16.30 27.51
C THR A 255 -12.58 -17.52 28.38
N GLU A 256 -13.54 -18.34 27.92
CA GLU A 256 -13.94 -19.60 28.56
C GLU A 256 -12.84 -20.66 28.47
N ASP A 257 -12.22 -20.85 27.32
CA ASP A 257 -11.13 -21.84 27.15
C ASP A 257 -9.89 -21.45 28.00
N GLN A 258 -9.63 -20.15 28.18
CA GLN A 258 -8.57 -19.66 29.05
C GLN A 258 -8.91 -19.87 30.53
N PHE A 259 -10.19 -19.73 30.87
CA PHE A 259 -10.67 -19.92 32.21
C PHE A 259 -10.63 -21.41 32.61
N ASP A 260 -11.07 -22.30 31.74
CA ASP A 260 -11.06 -23.74 31.94
C ASP A 260 -9.62 -24.29 32.06
N ALA A 261 -8.69 -23.82 31.19
CA ALA A 261 -7.28 -24.17 31.28
C ALA A 261 -6.63 -23.74 32.59
N PHE A 262 -7.00 -22.58 33.13
CA PHE A 262 -6.51 -22.10 34.43
C PHE A 262 -6.97 -22.99 35.60
N PHE A 263 -8.21 -23.51 35.56
CA PHE A 263 -8.71 -24.39 36.62
C PHE A 263 -8.19 -25.83 36.50
N ASP A 264 -7.94 -26.32 35.28
CA ASP A 264 -7.35 -27.66 35.08
C ASP A 264 -5.88 -27.73 35.56
N GLU A 265 -5.12 -26.63 35.42
CA GLU A 265 -3.74 -26.54 35.90
C GLU A 265 -3.64 -26.41 37.42
N SER A 266 -4.68 -25.88 38.08
CA SER A 266 -4.73 -25.74 39.54
C SER A 266 -5.18 -27.03 40.23
N ALA A 267 -5.63 -28.05 39.51
CA ALA A 267 -6.12 -29.34 40.01
C ALA A 267 -5.03 -30.45 40.02
N LYS A 268 -3.80 -30.17 39.58
CA LYS A 268 -2.64 -31.07 39.61
C LYS A 268 -1.66 -30.65 40.70
#